data_391ffb51d02265339988ba10bffd4055
#
_entry.id   391ffb51d02265339988ba10bffd4055
#
_cell.length_a   1.000
_cell.length_b   1.000
_cell.length_c   1.000
_cell.angle_alpha   90.00
_cell.angle_beta   90.00
_cell.angle_gamma   90.00
#
_symmetry.space_group_name_H-M   'P 1'
#
loop_
_entity.id
_entity.type
_entity.pdbx_description
1 polymer ?
#
loop_
_entity_poly.entity_id
_entity_poly.type
_entity_poly.pdbx_seq_one_letter_code
_entity_poly.pdbx_strand_id
1 'polypeptide(L)'
;MKKVLVIGSLNMDMTVKVEELPKLGETIFGNDFYESCGGKGANQAVAVSKLGMKTEMIGMVGKDSQGEKLIQNLNKYGIISDNVIKSDELTGRAIITVDKKGDNNIIVIPGSNFKITKEHIQAKQDVIASSDVVILQNEIPSETVEFSLLKAKELGKITIFNPAPARKLSGEVFKNTDYLILNETEMEEIFEIKFNDEEYTEKISIKKKEYGIKNIILTLGDKGSILFS
;
A
#
# COMPACT_ATOMS: atom_id res chain seq x y z
N MET A 1 18.60 8.29 14.52
CA MET A 1 17.89 7.17 13.82
C MET A 1 16.95 7.81 12.83
N LYS A 2 16.93 7.32 11.57
CA LYS A 2 16.02 7.86 10.55
C LYS A 2 14.57 7.52 10.91
N LYS A 3 13.65 8.45 10.61
CA LYS A 3 12.20 8.31 10.83
C LYS A 3 11.51 8.05 9.50
N VAL A 4 10.67 7.01 9.47
CA VAL A 4 9.87 6.64 8.31
C VAL A 4 8.41 6.96 8.58
N LEU A 5 7.79 7.69 7.67
CA LEU A 5 6.35 7.94 7.65
C LEU A 5 5.71 7.04 6.59
N VAL A 6 4.68 6.32 6.97
CA VAL A 6 3.82 5.61 6.02
C VAL A 6 2.50 6.35 5.91
N ILE A 7 2.10 6.69 4.68
CA ILE A 7 0.79 7.28 4.37
C ILE A 7 0.04 6.23 3.55
N GLY A 8 -1.06 5.67 4.09
CA GLY A 8 -1.73 4.59 3.37
C GLY A 8 -2.88 3.94 4.14
N SER A 9 -3.27 2.77 3.65
CA SER A 9 -4.44 2.02 4.06
C SER A 9 -4.26 1.26 5.38
N LEU A 10 -5.40 1.11 6.06
CA LEU A 10 -5.59 0.19 7.18
C LEU A 10 -6.87 -0.63 6.88
N ASN A 11 -6.73 -1.95 6.80
CA ASN A 11 -7.85 -2.85 6.53
C ASN A 11 -7.96 -3.93 7.60
N MET A 12 -9.18 -4.34 7.89
CA MET A 12 -9.43 -5.61 8.57
C MET A 12 -9.61 -6.69 7.51
N ASP A 13 -8.70 -7.65 7.47
CA ASP A 13 -8.76 -8.78 6.56
C ASP A 13 -9.62 -9.87 7.22
N MET A 14 -10.72 -10.24 6.55
CA MET A 14 -11.73 -11.22 6.99
C MET A 14 -11.60 -12.45 6.09
N THR A 15 -10.95 -13.50 6.60
CA THR A 15 -10.61 -14.68 5.81
C THR A 15 -11.54 -15.84 6.12
N VAL A 16 -12.16 -16.38 5.09
CA VAL A 16 -12.93 -17.63 5.11
C VAL A 16 -12.13 -18.72 4.41
N LYS A 17 -11.87 -19.84 5.10
CA LYS A 17 -11.29 -21.03 4.48
C LYS A 17 -12.40 -21.92 3.93
N VAL A 18 -12.21 -22.42 2.72
CA VAL A 18 -13.15 -23.30 2.02
C VAL A 18 -12.42 -24.52 1.45
N GLU A 19 -13.14 -25.57 1.11
CA GLU A 19 -12.57 -26.74 0.42
C GLU A 19 -12.18 -26.38 -1.03
N GLU A 20 -13.08 -25.72 -1.75
CA GLU A 20 -12.89 -25.19 -3.12
C GLU A 20 -13.58 -23.84 -3.22
N LEU A 21 -13.06 -22.94 -4.07
CA LEU A 21 -13.69 -21.64 -4.33
C LEU A 21 -15.07 -21.84 -4.97
N PRO A 22 -16.12 -21.09 -4.52
CA PRO A 22 -17.48 -21.26 -5.06
C PRO A 22 -17.57 -20.88 -6.53
N LYS A 23 -18.31 -21.62 -7.30
CA LYS A 23 -18.68 -21.29 -8.68
C LYS A 23 -19.83 -20.28 -8.69
N LEU A 24 -20.05 -19.64 -9.84
CA LEU A 24 -21.15 -18.70 -10.01
C LEU A 24 -22.50 -19.36 -9.66
N GLY A 25 -23.26 -18.76 -8.73
CA GLY A 25 -24.55 -19.27 -8.25
C GLY A 25 -24.46 -20.41 -7.22
N GLU A 26 -23.26 -20.80 -6.79
CA GLU A 26 -23.08 -21.87 -5.82
C GLU A 26 -23.08 -21.33 -4.38
N THR A 27 -23.68 -22.11 -3.47
CA THR A 27 -23.61 -21.89 -2.03
C THR A 27 -22.76 -23.01 -1.41
N ILE A 28 -21.69 -22.65 -0.71
CA ILE A 28 -20.80 -23.59 -0.05
C ILE A 28 -20.69 -23.29 1.45
N PHE A 29 -20.22 -24.26 2.23
CA PHE A 29 -19.87 -24.05 3.63
C PHE A 29 -18.40 -23.68 3.78
N GLY A 30 -18.11 -22.66 4.64
CA GLY A 30 -16.76 -22.37 5.07
C GLY A 30 -16.31 -23.35 6.16
N ASN A 31 -15.01 -23.68 6.17
CA ASN A 31 -14.39 -24.57 7.15
C ASN A 31 -13.86 -23.81 8.37
N ASP A 32 -13.47 -22.55 8.18
CA ASP A 32 -12.86 -21.71 9.23
C ASP A 32 -13.03 -20.23 8.87
N PHE A 33 -13.01 -19.38 9.90
CA PHE A 33 -13.06 -17.92 9.74
C PHE A 33 -12.15 -17.24 10.75
N TYR A 34 -11.36 -16.27 10.28
CA TYR A 34 -10.55 -15.44 11.17
C TYR A 34 -10.40 -14.02 10.64
N GLU A 35 -10.17 -13.08 11.58
CA GLU A 35 -9.84 -11.69 11.28
C GLU A 35 -8.35 -11.44 11.53
N SER A 36 -7.72 -10.66 10.66
CA SER A 36 -6.35 -10.18 10.86
C SER A 36 -6.21 -8.72 10.47
N CYS A 37 -5.30 -8.03 11.15
CA CYS A 37 -4.95 -6.66 10.79
C CYS A 37 -4.14 -6.66 9.51
N GLY A 38 -4.57 -5.89 8.52
CA GLY A 38 -3.99 -5.79 7.20
C GLY A 38 -4.07 -4.37 6.64
N GLY A 39 -4.10 -4.28 5.31
CA GLY A 39 -3.93 -3.06 4.54
C GLY A 39 -2.46 -2.83 4.19
N LYS A 40 -2.19 -2.49 2.92
CA LYS A 40 -0.81 -2.34 2.42
C LYS A 40 -0.02 -1.30 3.21
N GLY A 41 -0.66 -0.18 3.58
CA GLY A 41 -0.05 0.84 4.42
C GLY A 41 0.35 0.32 5.80
N ALA A 42 -0.58 -0.30 6.53
CA ALA A 42 -0.32 -0.84 7.85
C ALA A 42 0.73 -1.97 7.81
N ASN A 43 0.67 -2.86 6.81
CA ASN A 43 1.63 -3.93 6.64
C ASN A 43 3.06 -3.41 6.39
N GLN A 44 3.22 -2.37 5.55
CA GLN A 44 4.52 -1.73 5.33
C GLN A 44 5.02 -1.01 6.58
N ALA A 45 4.15 -0.33 7.33
CA ALA A 45 4.52 0.30 8.60
C ALA A 45 5.03 -0.74 9.62
N VAL A 46 4.33 -1.88 9.75
CA VAL A 46 4.75 -2.99 10.61
C VAL A 46 6.10 -3.57 10.16
N ALA A 47 6.30 -3.78 8.87
CA ALA A 47 7.57 -4.29 8.33
C ALA A 47 8.73 -3.34 8.65
N VAL A 48 8.57 -2.04 8.42
CA VAL A 48 9.57 -1.01 8.71
C VAL A 48 9.90 -0.96 10.21
N SER A 49 8.88 -1.02 11.07
CA SER A 49 9.09 -1.04 12.53
C SER A 49 9.83 -2.29 12.98
N LYS A 50 9.49 -3.48 12.44
CA LYS A 50 10.22 -4.74 12.73
C LYS A 50 11.69 -4.70 12.29
N LEU A 51 12.03 -3.89 11.29
CA LEU A 51 13.43 -3.63 10.89
C LEU A 51 14.13 -2.62 11.80
N GLY A 52 13.52 -2.20 12.91
CA GLY A 52 14.12 -1.33 13.92
C GLY A 52 14.07 0.17 13.59
N MET A 53 13.29 0.58 12.60
CA MET A 53 13.16 2.00 12.25
C MET A 53 12.07 2.68 13.07
N LYS A 54 12.29 3.96 13.47
CA LYS A 54 11.23 4.78 14.05
C LYS A 54 10.15 5.01 12.99
N THR A 55 8.96 4.47 13.23
CA THR A 55 7.87 4.47 12.24
C THR A 55 6.66 5.25 12.75
N GLU A 56 6.06 6.03 11.88
CA GLU A 56 4.81 6.76 12.12
C GLU A 56 3.85 6.52 10.96
N MET A 57 2.55 6.57 11.22
CA MET A 57 1.53 6.33 10.21
C MET A 57 0.51 7.45 10.12
N ILE A 58 0.21 7.89 8.90
CA ILE A 58 -0.98 8.65 8.54
C ILE A 58 -1.90 7.72 7.76
N GLY A 59 -3.14 7.64 8.16
CA GLY A 59 -4.18 6.84 7.52
C GLY A 59 -5.53 7.19 8.11
N MET A 60 -6.56 6.43 7.74
CA MET A 60 -7.90 6.67 8.26
C MET A 60 -8.59 5.34 8.58
N VAL A 61 -9.25 5.29 9.73
CA VAL A 61 -10.09 4.18 10.19
C VAL A 61 -11.47 4.68 10.58
N GLY A 62 -12.43 3.77 10.66
CA GLY A 62 -13.75 4.07 11.19
C GLY A 62 -13.75 4.21 12.72
N LYS A 63 -14.80 4.83 13.26
CA LYS A 63 -15.13 4.84 14.69
C LYS A 63 -15.82 3.51 15.06
N ASP A 64 -15.23 2.39 14.68
CA ASP A 64 -15.73 1.04 14.91
C ASP A 64 -14.67 0.15 15.59
N SER A 65 -15.07 -1.04 16.01
CA SER A 65 -14.19 -1.99 16.71
C SER A 65 -13.01 -2.45 15.86
N GLN A 66 -13.16 -2.52 14.54
CA GLN A 66 -12.07 -2.86 13.61
C GLN A 66 -11.02 -1.75 13.56
N GLY A 67 -11.44 -0.49 13.51
CA GLY A 67 -10.53 0.65 13.56
C GLY A 67 -9.72 0.70 14.86
N GLU A 68 -10.36 0.39 15.99
CA GLU A 68 -9.67 0.31 17.28
C GLU A 68 -8.65 -0.83 17.32
N LYS A 69 -9.00 -2.02 16.81
CA LYS A 69 -8.07 -3.16 16.71
C LYS A 69 -6.85 -2.81 15.85
N LEU A 70 -7.05 -2.11 14.72
CA LEU A 70 -5.96 -1.70 13.82
C LEU A 70 -5.01 -0.71 14.50
N ILE A 71 -5.53 0.29 15.20
CA ILE A 71 -4.72 1.24 15.98
C ILE A 71 -3.94 0.51 17.08
N GLN A 72 -4.58 -0.38 17.82
CA GLN A 72 -3.93 -1.19 18.85
C GLN A 72 -2.80 -2.06 18.26
N ASN A 73 -3.02 -2.62 17.06
CA ASN A 73 -1.99 -3.39 16.36
C ASN A 73 -0.78 -2.53 15.98
N LEU A 74 -0.99 -1.31 15.46
CA LEU A 74 0.12 -0.38 15.20
C LEU A 74 0.93 -0.11 16.48
N ASN A 75 0.23 0.20 17.58
CA ASN A 75 0.86 0.49 18.87
C ASN A 75 1.64 -0.72 19.43
N LYS A 76 1.12 -1.95 19.25
CA LYS A 76 1.81 -3.20 19.61
C LYS A 76 3.18 -3.33 18.93
N TYR A 77 3.32 -2.83 17.71
CA TYR A 77 4.59 -2.79 16.97
C TYR A 77 5.38 -1.49 17.17
N GLY A 78 5.01 -0.64 18.15
CA GLY A 78 5.73 0.61 18.44
C GLY A 78 5.62 1.68 17.36
N ILE A 79 4.60 1.60 16.49
CA ILE A 79 4.33 2.57 15.44
C ILE A 79 3.53 3.73 16.05
N ILE A 80 3.97 4.97 15.81
CA ILE A 80 3.26 6.17 16.25
C ILE A 80 1.98 6.30 15.41
N SER A 81 0.82 6.14 16.07
CA SER A 81 -0.51 6.12 15.44
C SER A 81 -1.36 7.36 15.72
N ASP A 82 -0.81 8.38 16.38
CA ASP A 82 -1.54 9.61 16.77
C ASP A 82 -2.09 10.39 15.56
N ASN A 83 -1.55 10.13 14.39
CA ASN A 83 -1.95 10.74 13.13
C ASN A 83 -2.89 9.87 12.28
N VAL A 84 -3.34 8.71 12.81
CA VAL A 84 -4.43 7.94 12.22
C VAL A 84 -5.76 8.62 12.56
N ILE A 85 -6.49 9.00 11.51
CA ILE A 85 -7.74 9.79 11.63
C ILE A 85 -8.91 8.83 11.83
N LYS A 86 -9.83 9.17 12.74
CA LYS A 86 -11.09 8.43 12.91
C LYS A 86 -12.22 9.14 12.16
N SER A 87 -12.92 8.43 11.28
CA SER A 87 -14.06 8.92 10.49
C SER A 87 -15.38 8.25 10.89
N ASP A 88 -16.50 8.79 10.42
CA ASP A 88 -17.81 8.18 10.60
C ASP A 88 -18.09 7.04 9.58
N GLU A 89 -17.26 6.90 8.56
CA GLU A 89 -17.29 5.75 7.65
C GLU A 89 -16.73 4.50 8.32
N LEU A 90 -17.17 3.33 7.88
CA LEU A 90 -16.65 2.06 8.37
C LEU A 90 -15.15 1.90 8.00
N THR A 91 -14.42 1.24 8.88
CA THR A 91 -13.02 0.84 8.60
C THR A 91 -12.93 0.00 7.33
N GLY A 92 -11.86 0.19 6.55
CA GLY A 92 -11.58 -0.61 5.37
C GLY A 92 -11.52 -2.12 5.69
N ARG A 93 -11.98 -2.95 4.76
CA ARG A 93 -12.06 -4.41 4.92
C ARG A 93 -11.60 -5.10 3.65
N ALA A 94 -10.99 -6.26 3.80
CA ALA A 94 -10.80 -7.22 2.72
C ALA A 94 -11.55 -8.51 3.06
N ILE A 95 -12.46 -8.93 2.18
CA ILE A 95 -13.13 -10.23 2.28
C ILE A 95 -12.31 -11.20 1.44
N ILE A 96 -11.75 -12.21 2.08
CA ILE A 96 -10.81 -13.14 1.48
C ILE A 96 -11.37 -14.55 1.59
N THR A 97 -11.51 -15.23 0.48
CA THR A 97 -11.83 -16.65 0.44
C THR A 97 -10.58 -17.40 -0.01
N VAL A 98 -10.15 -18.41 0.76
CA VAL A 98 -8.94 -19.20 0.47
C VAL A 98 -9.31 -20.68 0.42
N ASP A 99 -8.98 -21.37 -0.66
CA ASP A 99 -9.18 -22.80 -0.79
C ASP A 99 -8.02 -23.63 -0.24
N LYS A 100 -8.15 -24.96 -0.23
CA LYS A 100 -7.13 -25.90 0.25
C LYS A 100 -5.83 -25.91 -0.57
N LYS A 101 -5.84 -25.38 -1.80
CA LYS A 101 -4.66 -25.26 -2.66
C LYS A 101 -3.90 -23.95 -2.40
N GLY A 102 -4.52 -23.00 -1.66
CA GLY A 102 -4.01 -21.65 -1.45
C GLY A 102 -4.46 -20.64 -2.51
N ASP A 103 -5.32 -21.05 -3.45
CA ASP A 103 -5.95 -20.11 -4.37
C ASP A 103 -6.93 -19.21 -3.61
N ASN A 104 -7.00 -17.94 -3.98
CA ASN A 104 -7.82 -16.98 -3.25
C ASN A 104 -8.58 -16.03 -4.17
N ASN A 105 -9.70 -15.53 -3.63
CA ASN A 105 -10.42 -14.38 -4.14
C ASN A 105 -10.45 -13.29 -3.06
N ILE A 106 -10.16 -12.05 -3.45
CA ILE A 106 -10.13 -10.91 -2.53
C ILE A 106 -11.05 -9.81 -3.04
N ILE A 107 -11.98 -9.38 -2.16
CA ILE A 107 -12.84 -8.23 -2.40
C ILE A 107 -12.46 -7.16 -1.38
N VAL A 108 -11.96 -6.02 -1.85
CA VAL A 108 -11.59 -4.89 -0.99
C VAL A 108 -12.74 -3.90 -0.91
N ILE A 109 -13.15 -3.57 0.31
CA ILE A 109 -14.10 -2.50 0.64
C ILE A 109 -13.27 -1.38 1.27
N PRO A 110 -13.00 -0.29 0.54
CA PRO A 110 -12.03 0.73 1.00
C PRO A 110 -12.47 1.44 2.29
N GLY A 111 -13.78 1.64 2.47
CA GLY A 111 -14.32 2.34 3.65
C GLY A 111 -13.63 3.68 3.90
N SER A 112 -13.25 3.90 5.14
CA SER A 112 -12.57 5.12 5.59
C SER A 112 -11.26 5.43 4.86
N ASN A 113 -10.55 4.43 4.31
CA ASN A 113 -9.33 4.69 3.53
C ASN A 113 -9.59 5.64 2.34
N PHE A 114 -10.78 5.57 1.73
CA PHE A 114 -11.12 6.44 0.59
C PHE A 114 -11.71 7.80 1.00
N LYS A 115 -11.76 8.10 2.30
CA LYS A 115 -12.16 9.41 2.83
C LYS A 115 -10.97 10.29 3.22
N ILE A 116 -9.75 9.77 3.15
CA ILE A 116 -8.57 10.59 3.37
C ILE A 116 -8.35 11.52 2.18
N THR A 117 -8.29 12.83 2.42
CA THR A 117 -8.20 13.87 1.40
C THR A 117 -6.86 14.60 1.44
N LYS A 118 -6.61 15.44 0.44
CA LYS A 118 -5.45 16.36 0.40
C LYS A 118 -5.39 17.29 1.60
N GLU A 119 -6.54 17.77 2.07
CA GLU A 119 -6.64 18.66 3.22
C GLU A 119 -6.19 17.96 4.51
N HIS A 120 -6.54 16.68 4.66
CA HIS A 120 -6.06 15.85 5.77
C HIS A 120 -4.53 15.73 5.75
N ILE A 121 -3.93 15.53 4.57
CA ILE A 121 -2.47 15.47 4.41
C ILE A 121 -1.82 16.83 4.65
N GLN A 122 -2.42 17.92 4.12
CA GLN A 122 -1.92 19.27 4.32
C GLN A 122 -1.90 19.66 5.81
N ALA A 123 -2.93 19.27 6.57
CA ALA A 123 -2.99 19.49 8.02
C ALA A 123 -1.93 18.70 8.81
N LYS A 124 -1.26 17.73 8.17
CA LYS A 124 -0.20 16.89 8.76
C LYS A 124 1.17 17.16 8.13
N GLN A 125 1.37 18.29 7.46
CA GLN A 125 2.64 18.62 6.80
C GLN A 125 3.84 18.61 7.75
N ASP A 126 3.66 18.96 9.03
CA ASP A 126 4.75 18.94 10.03
C ASP A 126 5.21 17.50 10.32
N VAL A 127 4.30 16.52 10.26
CA VAL A 127 4.63 15.11 10.39
C VAL A 127 5.48 14.65 9.20
N ILE A 128 5.11 15.06 7.97
CA ILE A 128 5.91 14.82 6.76
C ILE A 128 7.27 15.49 6.90
N ALA A 129 7.30 16.76 7.32
CA ALA A 129 8.54 17.52 7.47
C ALA A 129 9.51 16.89 8.51
N SER A 130 8.99 16.27 9.55
CA SER A 130 9.78 15.60 10.59
C SER A 130 10.27 14.19 10.21
N SER A 131 9.86 13.64 9.07
CA SER A 131 10.30 12.34 8.58
C SER A 131 11.51 12.45 7.64
N ASP A 132 12.24 11.36 7.43
CA ASP A 132 13.33 11.26 6.43
C ASP A 132 12.84 10.57 5.15
N VAL A 133 11.93 9.60 5.30
CA VAL A 133 11.39 8.77 4.23
C VAL A 133 9.87 8.75 4.32
N VAL A 134 9.20 8.84 3.19
CA VAL A 134 7.73 8.70 3.07
C VAL A 134 7.42 7.53 2.15
N ILE A 135 6.59 6.59 2.63
CA ILE A 135 6.17 5.40 1.90
C ILE A 135 4.68 5.50 1.60
N LEU A 136 4.29 5.21 0.36
CA LEU A 136 2.90 5.20 -0.09
C LEU A 136 2.56 3.95 -0.89
N GLN A 137 1.25 3.65 -0.97
CA GLN A 137 0.66 2.60 -1.79
C GLN A 137 -0.60 3.15 -2.48
N ASN A 138 -1.27 2.30 -3.25
CA ASN A 138 -2.39 2.75 -4.09
C ASN A 138 -3.77 2.33 -3.53
N GLU A 139 -3.90 2.21 -2.20
CA GLU A 139 -5.15 1.84 -1.50
C GLU A 139 -5.86 3.03 -0.82
N ILE A 140 -5.45 4.25 -1.15
CA ILE A 140 -6.13 5.50 -0.80
C ILE A 140 -6.44 6.28 -2.09
N PRO A 141 -7.23 7.38 -2.07
CA PRO A 141 -7.55 8.13 -3.28
C PRO A 141 -6.30 8.57 -4.06
N SER A 142 -6.30 8.37 -5.38
CA SER A 142 -5.14 8.66 -6.24
C SER A 142 -4.69 10.12 -6.14
N GLU A 143 -5.63 11.06 -6.04
CA GLU A 143 -5.32 12.48 -5.83
C GLU A 143 -4.62 12.76 -4.50
N THR A 144 -4.93 11.98 -3.46
CA THR A 144 -4.27 12.09 -2.14
C THR A 144 -2.87 11.49 -2.18
N VAL A 145 -2.67 10.38 -2.92
CA VAL A 145 -1.34 9.80 -3.18
C VAL A 145 -0.45 10.81 -3.90
N GLU A 146 -0.94 11.37 -5.01
CA GLU A 146 -0.20 12.35 -5.81
C GLU A 146 0.19 13.58 -5.00
N PHE A 147 -0.76 14.15 -4.25
CA PHE A 147 -0.51 15.29 -3.37
C PHE A 147 0.52 14.95 -2.27
N SER A 148 0.45 13.77 -1.69
CA SER A 148 1.37 13.34 -0.62
C SER A 148 2.79 13.17 -1.14
N LEU A 149 2.96 12.58 -2.33
CA LEU A 149 4.27 12.45 -2.99
C LEU A 149 4.87 13.81 -3.31
N LEU A 150 4.08 14.71 -3.94
CA LEU A 150 4.49 16.08 -4.24
C LEU A 150 4.93 16.80 -2.97
N LYS A 151 4.10 16.77 -1.92
CA LYS A 151 4.40 17.44 -0.64
C LYS A 151 5.66 16.88 0.03
N ALA A 152 5.86 15.57 0.00
CA ALA A 152 7.08 14.94 0.50
C ALA A 152 8.32 15.40 -0.27
N LYS A 153 8.24 15.52 -1.58
CA LYS A 153 9.34 16.02 -2.43
C LYS A 153 9.64 17.49 -2.18
N GLU A 154 8.63 18.35 -2.08
CA GLU A 154 8.79 19.78 -1.72
C GLU A 154 9.53 19.95 -0.39
N LEU A 155 9.30 19.04 0.56
CA LEU A 155 9.95 19.03 1.88
C LEU A 155 11.30 18.27 1.88
N GLY A 156 11.81 17.86 0.72
CA GLY A 156 13.11 17.22 0.56
C GLY A 156 13.19 15.78 1.09
N LYS A 157 12.05 15.06 1.17
CA LYS A 157 12.00 13.68 1.69
C LYS A 157 12.30 12.67 0.60
N ILE A 158 12.84 11.52 1.01
CA ILE A 158 12.93 10.34 0.12
C ILE A 158 11.53 9.74 0.01
N THR A 159 11.06 9.54 -1.22
CA THR A 159 9.75 8.96 -1.50
C THR A 159 9.87 7.55 -2.04
N ILE A 160 9.10 6.63 -1.45
CA ILE A 160 8.99 5.24 -1.88
C ILE A 160 7.51 5.00 -2.22
N PHE A 161 7.25 4.55 -3.42
CA PHE A 161 5.87 4.29 -3.86
C PHE A 161 5.73 2.87 -4.40
N ASN A 162 4.79 2.13 -3.83
CA ASN A 162 4.34 0.84 -4.34
C ASN A 162 2.92 1.00 -4.91
N PRO A 163 2.73 1.06 -6.23
CA PRO A 163 1.44 1.33 -6.87
C PRO A 163 0.50 0.13 -6.86
N ALA A 164 0.38 -0.56 -5.74
CA ALA A 164 -0.48 -1.70 -5.52
C ALA A 164 -1.79 -1.30 -4.79
N PRO A 165 -2.98 -1.67 -5.31
CA PRO A 165 -3.23 -2.27 -6.63
C PRO A 165 -2.86 -1.33 -7.78
N ALA A 166 -2.45 -1.90 -8.90
CA ALA A 166 -2.09 -1.13 -10.07
C ALA A 166 -3.28 -0.30 -10.59
N ARG A 167 -2.97 0.93 -11.02
CA ARG A 167 -3.91 1.87 -11.64
C ARG A 167 -3.12 2.75 -12.59
N LYS A 168 -3.81 3.40 -13.52
CA LYS A 168 -3.21 4.44 -14.36
C LYS A 168 -2.67 5.57 -13.47
N LEU A 169 -1.39 5.89 -13.61
CA LEU A 169 -0.69 6.92 -12.84
C LEU A 169 -0.44 8.15 -13.72
N SER A 170 -0.43 9.33 -13.08
CA SER A 170 -0.03 10.56 -13.76
C SER A 170 1.50 10.66 -13.83
N GLY A 171 2.01 11.45 -14.78
CA GLY A 171 3.45 11.76 -14.86
C GLY A 171 4.00 12.41 -13.60
N GLU A 172 3.18 13.16 -12.87
CA GLU A 172 3.57 13.80 -11.61
C GLU A 172 3.85 12.80 -10.47
N VAL A 173 3.12 11.68 -10.42
CA VAL A 173 3.42 10.60 -9.47
C VAL A 173 4.83 10.08 -9.68
N PHE A 174 5.21 9.80 -10.92
CA PHE A 174 6.54 9.29 -11.25
C PHE A 174 7.66 10.28 -10.92
N LYS A 175 7.51 11.54 -11.29
CA LYS A 175 8.50 12.60 -11.00
C LYS A 175 8.75 12.80 -9.52
N ASN A 176 7.72 12.58 -8.68
CA ASN A 176 7.79 12.74 -7.24
C ASN A 176 8.12 11.43 -6.50
N THR A 177 8.53 10.38 -7.23
CA THR A 177 8.91 9.07 -6.67
C THR A 177 10.42 8.83 -6.81
N ASP A 178 11.14 8.65 -5.70
CA ASP A 178 12.56 8.26 -5.73
C ASP A 178 12.73 6.76 -5.95
N TYR A 179 11.86 5.94 -5.35
CA TYR A 179 11.88 4.48 -5.48
C TYR A 179 10.47 3.99 -5.83
N LEU A 180 10.29 3.49 -7.03
CA LEU A 180 9.07 2.83 -7.48
C LEU A 180 9.23 1.32 -7.32
N ILE A 181 8.34 0.68 -6.56
CA ILE A 181 8.39 -0.76 -6.30
C ILE A 181 7.22 -1.42 -6.99
N LEU A 182 7.50 -2.32 -7.91
CA LEU A 182 6.53 -3.02 -8.75
C LEU A 182 6.75 -4.53 -8.66
N ASN A 183 5.69 -5.30 -8.83
CA ASN A 183 5.79 -6.70 -9.24
C ASN A 183 5.58 -6.84 -10.76
N GLU A 184 5.65 -8.07 -11.27
CA GLU A 184 5.52 -8.37 -12.70
C GLU A 184 4.16 -7.94 -13.25
N THR A 185 3.08 -8.17 -12.51
CA THR A 185 1.70 -7.77 -12.90
C THR A 185 1.56 -6.25 -12.91
N GLU A 186 2.03 -5.57 -11.89
CA GLU A 186 1.99 -4.10 -11.79
C GLU A 186 2.84 -3.44 -12.89
N MET A 187 3.97 -4.05 -13.24
CA MET A 187 4.81 -3.62 -14.36
C MET A 187 4.05 -3.72 -15.70
N GLU A 188 3.35 -4.84 -15.94
CA GLU A 188 2.55 -5.01 -17.15
C GLU A 188 1.40 -4.01 -17.21
N GLU A 189 0.67 -3.80 -16.11
CA GLU A 189 -0.46 -2.87 -16.07
C GLU A 189 -0.06 -1.39 -16.19
N ILE A 190 1.09 -1.00 -15.62
CA ILE A 190 1.50 0.42 -15.56
C ILE A 190 2.35 0.83 -16.77
N PHE A 191 3.26 -0.05 -17.20
CA PHE A 191 4.20 0.26 -18.27
C PHE A 191 3.92 -0.48 -19.58
N GLU A 192 2.95 -1.40 -19.60
CA GLU A 192 2.62 -2.27 -20.74
C GLU A 192 3.83 -3.16 -21.15
N ILE A 193 4.66 -3.56 -20.17
CA ILE A 193 5.84 -4.38 -20.36
C ILE A 193 5.60 -5.76 -19.73
N LYS A 194 5.66 -6.82 -20.56
CA LYS A 194 5.55 -8.21 -20.09
C LYS A 194 6.90 -8.74 -19.60
N PHE A 195 6.89 -9.44 -18.48
CA PHE A 195 8.11 -10.00 -17.88
C PHE A 195 8.77 -11.09 -18.76
N ASN A 196 7.99 -11.80 -19.59
CA ASN A 196 8.51 -12.81 -20.53
C ASN A 196 9.06 -12.22 -21.86
N ASP A 197 9.05 -10.90 -22.01
CA ASP A 197 9.68 -10.20 -23.12
C ASP A 197 11.21 -10.21 -22.91
N GLU A 198 11.98 -10.69 -23.89
CA GLU A 198 13.44 -10.76 -23.81
C GLU A 198 14.09 -9.39 -23.56
N GLU A 199 13.44 -8.32 -23.98
CA GLU A 199 13.92 -6.92 -23.86
C GLU A 199 13.32 -6.18 -22.64
N TYR A 200 12.65 -6.87 -21.69
CA TYR A 200 11.93 -6.19 -20.60
C TYR A 200 12.84 -5.25 -19.79
N THR A 201 14.09 -5.60 -19.57
CA THR A 201 15.06 -4.79 -18.82
C THR A 201 15.41 -3.49 -19.53
N GLU A 202 15.54 -3.52 -20.86
CA GLU A 202 15.78 -2.33 -21.68
C GLU A 202 14.54 -1.45 -21.72
N LYS A 203 13.37 -2.05 -21.91
CA LYS A 203 12.08 -1.32 -21.91
C LYS A 203 11.81 -0.63 -20.56
N ILE A 204 12.10 -1.27 -19.42
CA ILE A 204 12.03 -0.64 -18.10
C ILE A 204 12.99 0.55 -18.01
N SER A 205 14.22 0.40 -18.50
CA SER A 205 15.22 1.46 -18.49
C SER A 205 14.80 2.67 -19.34
N ILE A 206 14.11 2.44 -20.45
CA ILE A 206 13.52 3.48 -21.31
C ILE A 206 12.38 4.18 -20.54
N LYS A 207 11.44 3.43 -19.96
CA LYS A 207 10.32 3.99 -19.16
C LYS A 207 10.80 4.78 -17.96
N LYS A 208 11.84 4.29 -17.28
CA LYS A 208 12.48 5.00 -16.17
C LYS A 208 12.97 6.39 -16.60
N LYS A 209 13.63 6.49 -17.75
CA LYS A 209 14.10 7.78 -18.32
C LYS A 209 12.93 8.65 -18.77
N GLU A 210 11.96 8.09 -19.50
CA GLU A 210 10.78 8.79 -20.02
C GLU A 210 10.00 9.49 -18.89
N TYR A 211 9.78 8.79 -17.78
CA TYR A 211 9.02 9.30 -16.63
C TYR A 211 9.88 10.02 -15.57
N GLY A 212 11.21 10.03 -15.72
CA GLY A 212 12.12 10.67 -14.78
C GLY A 212 12.20 9.95 -13.41
N ILE A 213 11.91 8.65 -13.37
CA ILE A 213 11.96 7.85 -12.14
C ILE A 213 13.43 7.60 -11.78
N LYS A 214 13.82 7.84 -10.51
CA LYS A 214 15.22 7.63 -10.11
C LYS A 214 15.59 6.16 -10.01
N ASN A 215 14.76 5.37 -9.34
CA ASN A 215 15.00 3.96 -9.10
C ASN A 215 13.72 3.16 -9.26
N ILE A 216 13.79 2.01 -9.94
CA ILE A 216 12.71 1.03 -10.01
C ILE A 216 13.21 -0.26 -9.36
N ILE A 217 12.42 -0.83 -8.46
CA ILE A 217 12.63 -2.15 -7.87
C ILE A 217 11.53 -3.05 -8.39
N LEU A 218 11.90 -4.03 -9.21
CA LEU A 218 11.00 -5.07 -9.70
C LEU A 218 11.12 -6.29 -8.78
N THR A 219 10.03 -6.65 -8.12
CA THR A 219 9.96 -7.85 -7.26
C THR A 219 9.50 -9.05 -8.08
N LEU A 220 10.11 -10.23 -7.85
CA LEU A 220 9.96 -11.45 -8.62
C LEU A 220 9.56 -12.66 -7.74
N GLY A 221 8.80 -12.40 -6.68
CA GLY A 221 8.39 -13.42 -5.72
C GLY A 221 9.59 -14.13 -5.09
N ASP A 222 9.63 -15.44 -5.19
CA ASP A 222 10.70 -16.30 -4.66
C ASP A 222 12.06 -16.15 -5.38
N LYS A 223 12.06 -15.53 -6.56
CA LYS A 223 13.29 -15.24 -7.34
C LYS A 223 13.99 -13.95 -6.87
N GLY A 224 13.43 -13.24 -5.89
CA GLY A 224 14.03 -12.02 -5.33
C GLY A 224 13.59 -10.74 -6.01
N SER A 225 14.53 -9.82 -6.31
CA SER A 225 14.21 -8.53 -6.93
C SER A 225 15.37 -7.99 -7.77
N ILE A 226 15.05 -7.09 -8.70
CA ILE A 226 15.99 -6.38 -9.57
C ILE A 226 15.87 -4.88 -9.32
N LEU A 227 17.02 -4.21 -9.14
CA LEU A 227 17.10 -2.76 -9.03
C LEU A 227 17.58 -2.15 -10.35
N PHE A 228 16.79 -1.21 -10.89
CA PHE A 228 17.15 -0.34 -12.00
C PHE A 228 17.45 1.06 -11.43
N SER A 229 18.71 1.40 -11.28
CA SER A 229 19.20 2.68 -10.75
C SER A 229 19.67 3.64 -11.86
#